data_cd5d87ad7e95d41343e38bf6787dd70e
#
_entry.id   cd5d87ad7e95d41343e38bf6787dd70e
#
_cell.length_a   1.000
_cell.length_b   1.000
_cell.length_c   1.000
_cell.angle_alpha   90.00
_cell.angle_beta   90.00
_cell.angle_gamma   90.00
#
_symmetry.space_group_name_H-M   'P 1'
#
loop_
_entity.id
_entity.type
_entity.pdbx_description
1 polymer ?
#
loop_
_entity_poly.entity_id
_entity_poly.type
_entity_poly.pdbx_seq_one_letter_code
_entity_poly.pdbx_strand_id
1 'polypeptide(L)'
;EGVIRSDSDELEGRFPTDGYANLSTSCLCCGGLRFAAKLAASLGDNDTAALYNSRAEALGEAIERYFGATLHGFETYRYSKGFDTLRAWICLPLCMGLTNRAGGTLDAMLSPYLWTEEGMRTCEKSAENTSDTIWDRSTLYGFKCAFLSGAGDRIMQPFLDYCHKRLVCDRVPYAVEAYPEGEKRHLSGESALFVRVVTEGLFGIRP
;
A
#
# COMPACT_ATOMS: atom_id res chain seq x y z
N GLU A 1 -10.15 -0.85 -20.79
CA GLU A 1 -8.85 -1.18 -20.21
C GLU A 1 -8.96 -2.10 -18.98
N GLY A 2 -10.16 -2.25 -18.38
CA GLY A 2 -10.46 -3.24 -17.34
C GLY A 2 -10.11 -2.82 -15.91
N VAL A 3 -9.49 -1.66 -15.70
CA VAL A 3 -9.23 -1.08 -14.38
C VAL A 3 -10.41 -0.25 -13.90
N ILE A 4 -10.45 0.07 -12.61
CA ILE A 4 -11.51 0.89 -12.02
C ILE A 4 -11.31 2.34 -12.45
N ARG A 5 -12.34 2.92 -13.05
CA ARG A 5 -12.34 4.32 -13.41
C ARG A 5 -12.46 5.19 -12.15
N SER A 6 -11.46 6.01 -11.90
CA SER A 6 -11.43 6.97 -10.80
C SER A 6 -10.44 8.08 -11.12
N ASP A 7 -10.90 9.31 -11.06
CA ASP A 7 -10.10 10.52 -11.27
C ASP A 7 -9.56 11.10 -9.94
N SER A 8 -9.89 10.48 -8.83
CA SER A 8 -9.40 10.85 -7.50
C SER A 8 -8.92 9.64 -6.72
N ASP A 9 -8.09 9.89 -5.73
CA ASP A 9 -7.51 8.90 -4.83
C ASP A 9 -8.36 8.81 -3.55
N GLU A 10 -8.86 7.62 -3.23
CA GLU A 10 -9.60 7.34 -1.99
C GLU A 10 -8.73 7.52 -0.74
N LEU A 11 -7.42 7.52 -0.93
CA LEU A 11 -6.44 7.77 0.13
C LEU A 11 -6.07 9.25 0.22
N GLU A 12 -7.01 10.15 -0.12
CA GLU A 12 -7.07 11.60 0.12
C GLU A 12 -6.92 12.52 -1.09
N GLY A 13 -6.88 11.98 -2.30
CA GLY A 13 -6.92 12.78 -3.54
C GLY A 13 -5.76 13.74 -3.74
N ARG A 14 -4.61 13.50 -3.09
CA ARG A 14 -3.45 14.41 -3.18
C ARG A 14 -2.61 14.22 -4.43
N PHE A 15 -2.75 13.11 -5.13
CA PHE A 15 -1.94 12.83 -6.30
C PHE A 15 -2.76 12.99 -7.57
N PRO A 16 -2.25 13.72 -8.57
CA PRO A 16 -2.91 13.82 -9.85
C PRO A 16 -2.98 12.44 -10.51
N THR A 17 -4.06 12.20 -11.22
CA THR A 17 -4.26 11.04 -12.07
C THR A 17 -4.23 11.45 -13.53
N ASP A 18 -4.26 10.47 -14.45
CA ASP A 18 -4.44 10.72 -15.88
C ASP A 18 -5.90 11.11 -16.23
N GLY A 19 -6.75 11.33 -15.22
CA GLY A 19 -8.17 11.60 -15.39
C GLY A 19 -9.00 10.34 -15.65
N TYR A 20 -8.40 9.16 -15.62
CA TYR A 20 -9.08 7.90 -15.91
C TYR A 20 -9.01 6.89 -14.75
N ALA A 21 -7.82 6.55 -14.26
CA ALA A 21 -7.66 5.54 -13.23
C ALA A 21 -6.41 5.79 -12.36
N ASN A 22 -6.45 5.30 -11.12
CA ASN A 22 -5.31 5.26 -10.24
C ASN A 22 -5.11 3.85 -9.65
N LEU A 23 -3.87 3.59 -9.23
CA LEU A 23 -3.45 2.29 -8.70
C LEU A 23 -4.19 1.93 -7.42
N SER A 24 -4.34 2.90 -6.49
CA SER A 24 -4.91 2.67 -5.15
C SER A 24 -6.35 2.18 -5.25
N THR A 25 -7.22 2.89 -5.98
CA THR A 25 -8.62 2.49 -6.19
C THR A 25 -8.74 1.10 -6.79
N SER A 26 -7.98 0.83 -7.85
CA SER A 26 -8.05 -0.46 -8.53
C SER A 26 -7.60 -1.60 -7.62
N CYS A 27 -6.52 -1.40 -6.85
CA CYS A 27 -6.02 -2.40 -5.89
C CYS A 27 -6.99 -2.64 -4.74
N LEU A 28 -7.55 -1.59 -4.15
CA LEU A 28 -8.53 -1.72 -3.06
C LEU A 28 -9.80 -2.45 -3.54
N CYS A 29 -10.29 -2.16 -4.74
CA CYS A 29 -11.39 -2.90 -5.35
C CYS A 29 -11.04 -4.38 -5.56
N CYS A 30 -9.85 -4.69 -6.07
CA CYS A 30 -9.40 -6.07 -6.25
C CYS A 30 -9.35 -6.83 -4.93
N GLY A 31 -8.77 -6.23 -3.90
CA GLY A 31 -8.74 -6.79 -2.53
C GLY A 31 -10.13 -6.97 -1.94
N GLY A 32 -11.02 -5.98 -2.13
CA GLY A 32 -12.41 -6.03 -1.69
C GLY A 32 -13.19 -7.17 -2.33
N LEU A 33 -13.02 -7.40 -3.64
CA LEU A 33 -13.63 -8.54 -4.35
C LEU A 33 -13.15 -9.90 -3.80
N ARG A 34 -11.84 -10.05 -3.55
CA ARG A 34 -11.28 -11.27 -2.95
C ARG A 34 -11.84 -11.53 -1.55
N PHE A 35 -11.96 -10.46 -0.75
CA PHE A 35 -12.53 -10.58 0.59
C PHE A 35 -14.03 -10.92 0.55
N ALA A 36 -14.79 -10.27 -0.33
CA ALA A 36 -16.21 -10.55 -0.53
C ALA A 36 -16.45 -11.99 -1.03
N ALA A 37 -15.56 -12.51 -1.89
CA ALA A 37 -15.63 -13.90 -2.34
C ALA A 37 -15.48 -14.89 -1.18
N LYS A 38 -14.51 -14.65 -0.27
CA LYS A 38 -14.32 -15.47 0.93
C LYS A 38 -15.54 -15.42 1.85
N LEU A 39 -16.10 -14.22 2.05
CA LEU A 39 -17.30 -14.04 2.86
C LEU A 39 -18.49 -14.80 2.27
N ALA A 40 -18.74 -14.67 0.96
CA ALA A 40 -19.79 -15.40 0.29
C ALA A 40 -19.63 -16.92 0.43
N ALA A 41 -18.41 -17.43 0.23
CA ALA A 41 -18.11 -18.85 0.43
C ALA A 41 -18.38 -19.30 1.87
N SER A 42 -18.02 -18.49 2.88
CA SER A 42 -18.27 -18.81 4.29
C SER A 42 -19.77 -18.86 4.64
N LEU A 43 -20.60 -18.16 3.87
CA LEU A 43 -22.05 -18.14 3.99
C LEU A 43 -22.73 -19.23 3.12
N GLY A 44 -21.95 -20.03 2.40
CA GLY A 44 -22.45 -21.09 1.51
C GLY A 44 -22.92 -20.59 0.13
N ASP A 45 -22.74 -19.30 -0.17
CA ASP A 45 -23.09 -18.72 -1.50
C ASP A 45 -21.92 -18.89 -2.48
N ASN A 46 -21.80 -20.11 -3.01
CA ASN A 46 -20.70 -20.47 -3.90
C ASN A 46 -20.78 -19.77 -5.26
N ASP A 47 -21.96 -19.44 -5.75
CA ASP A 47 -22.13 -18.75 -7.04
C ASP A 47 -21.59 -17.31 -6.95
N THR A 48 -21.96 -16.59 -5.90
CA THR A 48 -21.42 -15.25 -5.64
C THR A 48 -19.92 -15.29 -5.38
N ALA A 49 -19.42 -16.30 -4.65
CA ALA A 49 -18.00 -16.48 -4.40
C ALA A 49 -17.22 -16.68 -5.71
N ALA A 50 -17.70 -17.53 -6.61
CA ALA A 50 -17.09 -17.77 -7.92
C ALA A 50 -17.11 -16.51 -8.79
N LEU A 51 -18.22 -15.77 -8.82
CA LEU A 51 -18.36 -14.52 -9.56
C LEU A 51 -17.34 -13.47 -9.08
N TYR A 52 -17.19 -13.28 -7.75
CA TYR A 52 -16.28 -12.28 -7.22
C TYR A 52 -14.82 -12.68 -7.40
N ASN A 53 -14.47 -13.95 -7.30
CA ASN A 53 -13.13 -14.45 -7.61
C ASN A 53 -12.76 -14.18 -9.07
N SER A 54 -13.63 -14.52 -10.01
CA SER A 54 -13.43 -14.26 -11.45
C SER A 54 -13.23 -12.78 -11.74
N ARG A 55 -14.02 -11.89 -11.10
CA ARG A 55 -13.87 -10.44 -11.25
C ARG A 55 -12.56 -9.94 -10.64
N ALA A 56 -12.14 -10.48 -9.50
CA ALA A 56 -10.88 -10.13 -8.86
C ALA A 56 -9.68 -10.55 -9.71
N GLU A 57 -9.71 -11.71 -10.32
CA GLU A 57 -8.68 -12.22 -11.25
C GLU A 57 -8.58 -11.30 -12.48
N ALA A 58 -9.70 -11.03 -13.14
CA ALA A 58 -9.74 -10.15 -14.31
C ALA A 58 -9.23 -8.72 -13.99
N LEU A 59 -9.62 -8.18 -12.82
CA LEU A 59 -9.13 -6.87 -12.37
C LEU A 59 -7.63 -6.92 -12.03
N GLY A 60 -7.15 -7.99 -11.39
CA GLY A 60 -5.73 -8.17 -11.10
C GLY A 60 -4.87 -8.17 -12.35
N GLU A 61 -5.29 -8.92 -13.39
CA GLU A 61 -4.62 -8.89 -14.69
C GLU A 61 -4.65 -7.51 -15.35
N ALA A 62 -5.77 -6.80 -15.24
CA ALA A 62 -5.88 -5.45 -15.77
C ALA A 62 -4.95 -4.47 -15.03
N ILE A 63 -4.81 -4.60 -13.71
CA ILE A 63 -3.87 -3.81 -12.90
C ILE A 63 -2.43 -4.05 -13.38
N GLU A 64 -2.02 -5.30 -13.59
CA GLU A 64 -0.69 -5.65 -14.09
C GLU A 64 -0.41 -5.01 -15.47
N ARG A 65 -1.37 -5.07 -16.37
CA ARG A 65 -1.21 -4.49 -17.73
C ARG A 65 -1.20 -2.97 -17.74
N TYR A 66 -2.01 -2.34 -16.88
CA TYR A 66 -2.22 -0.89 -16.93
C TYR A 66 -1.22 -0.10 -16.10
N PHE A 67 -0.92 -0.58 -14.90
CA PHE A 67 -0.04 0.11 -13.96
C PHE A 67 1.36 -0.48 -13.86
N GLY A 68 1.58 -1.72 -14.32
CA GLY A 68 2.91 -2.33 -14.33
C GLY A 68 3.91 -1.49 -15.12
N ALA A 69 5.07 -1.21 -14.53
CA ALA A 69 6.10 -0.34 -15.10
C ALA A 69 7.49 -0.66 -14.55
N THR A 70 8.50 -0.24 -15.31
CA THR A 70 9.88 -0.17 -14.83
C THR A 70 10.18 1.28 -14.47
N LEU A 71 10.35 1.59 -13.18
CA LEU A 71 10.67 2.92 -12.67
C LEU A 71 12.03 2.88 -11.99
N HIS A 72 12.95 3.75 -12.38
CA HIS A 72 14.34 3.76 -11.86
C HIS A 72 15.04 2.39 -11.91
N GLY A 73 14.66 1.55 -12.88
CA GLY A 73 15.19 0.19 -13.01
C GLY A 73 14.47 -0.86 -12.16
N PHE A 74 13.49 -0.48 -11.36
CA PHE A 74 12.67 -1.42 -10.58
C PHE A 74 11.45 -1.86 -11.38
N GLU A 75 11.23 -3.16 -11.49
CA GLU A 75 10.00 -3.76 -12.05
C GLU A 75 8.88 -3.65 -11.01
N THR A 76 8.11 -2.55 -11.08
CA THR A 76 7.10 -2.19 -10.07
C THR A 76 5.82 -1.67 -10.74
N TYR A 77 5.16 -0.73 -10.12
CA TYR A 77 3.92 -0.11 -10.59
C TYR A 77 4.06 1.41 -10.65
N ARG A 78 3.39 2.03 -11.63
CA ARG A 78 3.12 3.47 -11.63
C ARG A 78 1.79 3.74 -10.93
N TYR A 79 1.66 4.92 -10.35
CA TYR A 79 0.42 5.32 -9.69
C TYR A 79 -0.74 5.56 -10.66
N SER A 80 -0.45 6.20 -11.77
CA SER A 80 -1.38 6.44 -12.88
C SER A 80 -0.61 6.48 -14.20
N LYS A 81 -1.28 6.28 -15.32
CA LYS A 81 -0.64 6.27 -16.64
C LYS A 81 -0.03 7.63 -16.95
N GLY A 82 1.21 7.64 -17.44
CA GLY A 82 1.95 8.89 -17.73
C GLY A 82 2.64 9.52 -16.51
N PHE A 83 2.54 8.93 -15.32
CA PHE A 83 3.24 9.40 -14.12
C PHE A 83 4.29 8.39 -13.70
N ASP A 84 5.53 8.62 -14.11
CA ASP A 84 6.65 7.70 -13.89
C ASP A 84 7.44 8.03 -12.61
N THR A 85 6.79 8.67 -11.66
CA THR A 85 7.32 9.01 -10.34
C THR A 85 6.96 7.92 -9.33
N LEU A 86 7.93 7.47 -8.52
CA LEU A 86 7.66 6.50 -7.45
C LEU A 86 6.78 7.11 -6.37
N ARG A 87 5.72 6.38 -5.99
CA ARG A 87 4.80 6.75 -4.92
C ARG A 87 4.64 5.61 -3.92
N ALA A 88 4.36 5.96 -2.68
CA ALA A 88 4.17 4.98 -1.61
C ALA A 88 3.17 3.87 -1.96
N TRP A 89 2.13 4.21 -2.71
CA TRP A 89 1.03 3.29 -3.03
C TRP A 89 1.40 2.10 -3.92
N ILE A 90 2.64 2.02 -4.41
CA ILE A 90 3.16 0.79 -5.05
C ILE A 90 3.12 -0.42 -4.11
N CYS A 91 3.01 -0.22 -2.79
CA CYS A 91 2.84 -1.30 -1.81
C CYS A 91 1.44 -1.95 -1.85
N LEU A 92 0.41 -1.24 -2.33
CA LEU A 92 -0.97 -1.72 -2.28
C LEU A 92 -1.23 -2.99 -3.12
N PRO A 93 -0.70 -3.16 -4.33
CA PRO A 93 -0.82 -4.43 -5.05
C PRO A 93 -0.44 -5.63 -4.18
N LEU A 94 0.71 -5.56 -3.50
CA LEU A 94 1.19 -6.64 -2.64
C LEU A 94 0.27 -6.86 -1.43
N CYS A 95 -0.21 -5.78 -0.82
CA CYS A 95 -1.19 -5.86 0.27
C CYS A 95 -2.49 -6.56 -0.16
N MET A 96 -2.87 -6.42 -1.43
CA MET A 96 -4.07 -7.03 -1.99
C MET A 96 -3.80 -8.39 -2.67
N GLY A 97 -2.57 -8.92 -2.53
CA GLY A 97 -2.18 -10.24 -3.03
C GLY A 97 -1.84 -10.29 -4.52
N LEU A 98 -1.48 -9.17 -5.13
CA LEU A 98 -0.90 -9.11 -6.48
C LEU A 98 0.62 -9.14 -6.36
N THR A 99 1.22 -10.30 -6.60
CA THR A 99 2.64 -10.56 -6.25
C THR A 99 3.57 -10.66 -7.45
N ASN A 100 3.07 -10.46 -8.68
CA ASN A 100 3.87 -10.64 -9.90
C ASN A 100 5.12 -9.75 -9.94
N ARG A 101 5.07 -8.57 -9.33
CA ARG A 101 6.18 -7.61 -9.26
C ARG A 101 6.73 -7.43 -7.85
N ALA A 102 6.56 -8.43 -6.97
CA ALA A 102 6.88 -8.30 -5.55
C ALA A 102 8.35 -7.90 -5.30
N GLY A 103 9.29 -8.57 -5.95
CA GLY A 103 10.73 -8.29 -5.78
C GLY A 103 11.07 -6.84 -6.11
N GLY A 104 10.78 -6.40 -7.33
CA GLY A 104 11.08 -5.04 -7.77
C GLY A 104 10.30 -3.97 -7.00
N THR A 105 9.06 -4.28 -6.58
CA THR A 105 8.27 -3.35 -5.76
C THR A 105 8.85 -3.20 -4.35
N LEU A 106 9.31 -4.28 -3.72
CA LEU A 106 9.99 -4.23 -2.43
C LEU A 106 11.32 -3.47 -2.54
N ASP A 107 12.07 -3.68 -3.61
CA ASP A 107 13.32 -2.97 -3.84
C ASP A 107 13.09 -1.48 -4.05
N ALA A 108 12.09 -1.10 -4.86
CA ALA A 108 11.68 0.29 -5.05
C ALA A 108 11.22 0.95 -3.75
N MET A 109 10.37 0.27 -2.98
CA MET A 109 9.81 0.76 -1.72
C MET A 109 10.90 0.99 -0.67
N LEU A 110 11.85 0.05 -0.54
CA LEU A 110 12.95 0.12 0.45
C LEU A 110 14.16 0.90 -0.07
N SER A 111 14.10 1.46 -1.26
CA SER A 111 15.16 2.29 -1.82
C SER A 111 15.19 3.69 -1.18
N PRO A 112 16.30 4.43 -1.29
CA PRO A 112 16.39 5.82 -0.84
C PRO A 112 15.40 6.78 -1.52
N TYR A 113 14.76 6.37 -2.60
CA TYR A 113 13.70 7.16 -3.24
C TYR A 113 12.48 7.31 -2.33
N LEU A 114 12.07 6.23 -1.67
CA LEU A 114 10.87 6.23 -0.83
C LEU A 114 11.18 6.02 0.67
N TRP A 115 12.16 5.19 1.02
CA TRP A 115 12.40 4.86 2.43
C TRP A 115 13.35 5.84 3.11
N THR A 116 13.01 6.22 4.34
CA THR A 116 13.82 7.07 5.23
C THR A 116 13.91 6.46 6.61
N GLU A 117 14.72 7.03 7.48
CA GLU A 117 14.78 6.67 8.91
C GLU A 117 13.45 6.91 9.64
N GLU A 118 12.60 7.79 9.10
CA GLU A 118 11.33 8.17 9.71
C GLU A 118 10.14 7.37 9.15
N GLY A 119 10.34 6.59 8.08
CA GLY A 119 9.33 5.82 7.40
C GLY A 119 9.30 6.07 5.90
N MET A 120 8.18 5.78 5.26
CA MET A 120 8.02 5.84 3.82
C MET A 120 7.45 7.19 3.36
N ARG A 121 8.19 7.88 2.48
CA ARG A 121 7.70 9.08 1.78
C ARG A 121 6.44 8.75 1.00
N THR A 122 5.54 9.71 0.91
CA THR A 122 4.35 9.58 0.05
C THR A 122 4.72 9.55 -1.44
N CYS A 123 5.81 10.25 -1.79
CA CYS A 123 6.32 10.38 -3.15
C CYS A 123 7.85 10.55 -3.10
N GLU A 124 8.54 10.08 -4.13
CA GLU A 124 9.97 10.39 -4.28
C GLU A 124 10.20 11.89 -4.43
N LYS A 125 11.39 12.35 -4.02
CA LYS A 125 11.81 13.72 -4.26
C LYS A 125 12.12 13.94 -5.74
N SER A 126 11.68 15.07 -6.26
CA SER A 126 12.01 15.56 -7.60
C SER A 126 12.21 17.07 -7.56
N ALA A 127 12.57 17.66 -8.68
CA ALA A 127 12.64 19.12 -8.81
C ALA A 127 11.30 19.81 -8.52
N GLU A 128 10.19 19.10 -8.78
CA GLU A 128 8.81 19.60 -8.58
C GLU A 128 8.27 19.24 -7.18
N ASN A 129 8.77 18.16 -6.58
CA ASN A 129 8.38 17.68 -5.26
C ASN A 129 9.58 17.62 -4.32
N THR A 130 9.79 18.68 -3.55
CA THR A 130 10.86 18.79 -2.55
C THR A 130 10.39 18.34 -1.15
N SER A 131 9.11 17.98 -1.00
CA SER A 131 8.54 17.59 0.29
C SER A 131 9.10 16.26 0.79
N ASP A 132 9.44 16.21 2.07
CA ASP A 132 9.77 14.99 2.81
C ASP A 132 8.57 14.46 3.61
N THR A 133 7.37 14.69 3.14
CA THR A 133 6.17 14.22 3.85
C THR A 133 6.16 12.70 3.95
N ILE A 134 6.20 12.21 5.17
CA ILE A 134 6.12 10.81 5.54
C ILE A 134 4.78 10.58 6.20
N TRP A 135 3.99 9.69 5.64
CA TRP A 135 2.73 9.31 6.24
C TRP A 135 2.85 7.99 6.99
N ASP A 136 2.35 7.98 8.21
CA ASP A 136 2.27 6.74 8.98
C ASP A 136 1.39 5.72 8.27
N ARG A 137 0.33 6.15 7.60
CA ARG A 137 -0.51 5.28 6.76
C ARG A 137 0.30 4.57 5.68
N SER A 138 1.08 5.31 4.88
CA SER A 138 1.90 4.71 3.82
C SER A 138 2.99 3.80 4.40
N THR A 139 3.63 4.22 5.48
CA THR A 139 4.65 3.44 6.19
C THR A 139 4.08 2.11 6.70
N LEU A 140 2.89 2.14 7.31
CA LEU A 140 2.21 0.95 7.83
C LEU A 140 1.77 0.00 6.70
N TYR A 141 1.27 0.52 5.58
CA TYR A 141 1.03 -0.32 4.41
C TYR A 141 2.32 -0.91 3.85
N GLY A 142 3.43 -0.16 3.87
CA GLY A 142 4.76 -0.65 3.51
C GLY A 142 5.22 -1.81 4.39
N PHE A 143 5.11 -1.69 5.71
CA PHE A 143 5.39 -2.79 6.63
C PHE A 143 4.51 -4.00 6.35
N LYS A 144 3.19 -3.78 6.22
CA LYS A 144 2.25 -4.85 5.93
C LYS A 144 2.62 -5.59 4.65
N CYS A 145 2.87 -4.87 3.56
CA CYS A 145 3.21 -5.49 2.29
C CYS A 145 4.52 -6.28 2.36
N ALA A 146 5.54 -5.76 3.06
CA ALA A 146 6.82 -6.43 3.21
C ALA A 146 6.70 -7.75 3.99
N PHE A 147 5.99 -7.74 5.12
CA PHE A 147 5.72 -8.97 5.88
C PHE A 147 4.90 -9.97 5.05
N LEU A 148 3.83 -9.54 4.40
CA LEU A 148 2.99 -10.40 3.57
C LEU A 148 3.73 -11.02 2.38
N SER A 149 4.79 -10.36 1.91
CA SER A 149 5.62 -10.80 0.79
C SER A 149 6.87 -11.59 1.22
N GLY A 150 6.98 -11.93 2.52
CA GLY A 150 8.10 -12.71 3.04
C GLY A 150 9.41 -11.93 3.20
N ALA A 151 9.37 -10.60 3.18
CA ALA A 151 10.54 -9.74 3.36
C ALA A 151 10.79 -9.33 4.84
N GLY A 152 10.41 -10.20 5.79
CA GLY A 152 10.55 -9.94 7.23
C GLY A 152 11.96 -9.55 7.63
N ASP A 153 12.98 -10.26 7.14
CA ASP A 153 14.38 -9.98 7.46
C ASP A 153 14.83 -8.58 7.03
N ARG A 154 14.25 -8.04 5.96
CA ARG A 154 14.58 -6.72 5.44
C ARG A 154 13.88 -5.59 6.18
N ILE A 155 12.69 -5.86 6.75
CA ILE A 155 11.80 -4.82 7.29
C ILE A 155 11.72 -4.83 8.82
N MET A 156 12.18 -5.88 9.48
CA MET A 156 12.03 -6.03 10.94
C MET A 156 12.70 -4.90 11.72
N GLN A 157 13.94 -4.55 11.40
CA GLN A 157 14.62 -3.48 12.11
C GLN A 157 13.96 -2.11 11.87
N PRO A 158 13.62 -1.69 10.62
CA PRO A 158 12.81 -0.50 10.39
C PRO A 158 11.46 -0.49 11.12
N PHE A 159 10.82 -1.64 11.26
CA PHE A 159 9.56 -1.76 12.01
C PHE A 159 9.76 -1.54 13.51
N LEU A 160 10.81 -2.12 14.11
CA LEU A 160 11.14 -1.91 15.51
C LEU A 160 11.50 -0.44 15.78
N ASP A 161 12.29 0.18 14.92
CA ASP A 161 12.66 1.60 15.01
C ASP A 161 11.42 2.49 14.94
N TYR A 162 10.49 2.18 14.03
CA TYR A 162 9.20 2.86 13.95
C TYR A 162 8.41 2.73 15.26
N CYS A 163 8.31 1.51 15.81
CA CYS A 163 7.62 1.28 17.07
C CYS A 163 8.23 2.11 18.21
N HIS A 164 9.54 2.15 18.31
CA HIS A 164 10.22 2.96 19.32
C HIS A 164 9.94 4.45 19.13
N LYS A 165 10.12 4.98 17.92
CA LYS A 165 9.98 6.42 17.64
C LYS A 165 8.53 6.89 17.72
N ARG A 166 7.58 6.08 17.26
CA ARG A 166 6.18 6.51 17.08
C ARG A 166 5.23 6.09 18.19
N LEU A 167 5.49 4.94 18.81
CA LEU A 167 4.52 4.31 19.71
C LEU A 167 4.98 4.28 21.17
N VAL A 168 6.27 4.33 21.44
CA VAL A 168 6.81 4.18 22.80
C VAL A 168 7.40 5.46 23.35
N CYS A 169 7.86 6.39 22.50
CA CYS A 169 8.45 7.66 22.93
C CYS A 169 7.40 8.77 23.11
N ASP A 170 7.49 9.84 22.30
CA ASP A 170 6.69 11.06 22.49
C ASP A 170 5.22 10.93 22.11
N ARG A 171 4.83 9.89 21.39
CA ARG A 171 3.52 9.72 20.74
C ARG A 171 2.75 8.50 21.19
N VAL A 172 3.13 7.99 22.34
CA VAL A 172 2.48 6.83 22.97
C VAL A 172 1.01 7.12 23.25
N PRO A 173 0.12 6.18 23.00
CA PRO A 173 0.29 4.85 22.38
C PRO A 173 -0.18 4.78 20.93
N TYR A 174 -0.21 5.84 20.17
CA TYR A 174 -0.95 5.92 18.91
C TYR A 174 -0.06 6.30 17.74
N ALA A 175 -0.32 5.67 16.58
CA ALA A 175 0.22 6.13 15.31
C ALA A 175 -0.33 7.51 14.95
N VAL A 176 0.50 8.39 14.43
CA VAL A 176 0.08 9.72 13.97
C VAL A 176 -0.24 9.68 12.48
N GLU A 177 -0.81 10.76 11.94
CA GLU A 177 -1.16 10.83 10.53
C GLU A 177 0.08 10.97 9.66
N ALA A 178 0.93 11.93 9.98
CA ALA A 178 2.09 12.28 9.16
C ALA A 178 3.25 12.81 10.01
N TYR A 179 4.46 12.72 9.45
CA TYR A 179 5.69 13.23 10.02
C TYR A 179 6.44 14.04 8.94
N PRO A 180 7.05 15.18 9.23
CA PRO A 180 7.19 15.85 10.52
C PRO A 180 6.12 16.92 10.80
N GLU A 181 4.89 16.76 10.42
CA GLU A 181 3.82 17.78 10.50
C GLU A 181 3.59 18.37 11.90
N GLY A 182 4.39 18.03 12.91
CA GLY A 182 4.42 18.66 14.22
C GLY A 182 3.18 18.49 15.08
N GLU A 183 2.06 18.08 14.54
CA GLU A 183 0.85 17.85 15.28
C GLU A 183 0.77 16.40 15.76
N LYS A 184 0.59 16.25 17.07
CA LYS A 184 0.41 14.94 17.72
C LYS A 184 -1.02 14.41 17.50
N ARG A 185 -1.55 14.58 16.29
CA ARG A 185 -2.84 14.01 15.93
C ARG A 185 -2.69 12.51 15.76
N HIS A 186 -3.58 11.81 16.41
CA HIS A 186 -3.72 10.39 16.18
C HIS A 186 -5.02 10.13 15.43
N LEU A 187 -4.95 9.26 14.44
CA LEU A 187 -6.12 8.79 13.72
C LEU A 187 -6.40 7.33 14.06
N SER A 188 -7.66 7.02 14.31
CA SER A 188 -8.09 5.65 14.58
C SER A 188 -7.80 4.70 13.41
N GLY A 189 -7.81 5.22 12.18
CA GLY A 189 -7.48 4.45 10.98
C GLY A 189 -6.05 3.93 10.98
N GLU A 190 -5.08 4.76 11.30
CA GLU A 190 -3.67 4.38 11.38
C GLU A 190 -3.42 3.42 12.55
N SER A 191 -4.05 3.66 13.70
CA SER A 191 -3.97 2.75 14.85
C SER A 191 -4.55 1.36 14.52
N ALA A 192 -5.68 1.29 13.84
CA ALA A 192 -6.25 0.04 13.37
C ALA A 192 -5.35 -0.66 12.32
N LEU A 193 -4.74 0.11 11.42
CA LEU A 193 -3.81 -0.42 10.43
C LEU A 193 -2.56 -0.98 11.10
N PHE A 194 -2.03 -0.34 12.16
CA PHE A 194 -0.92 -0.88 12.94
C PHE A 194 -1.25 -2.26 13.53
N VAL A 195 -2.44 -2.42 14.12
CA VAL A 195 -2.90 -3.73 14.62
C VAL A 195 -2.90 -4.76 13.48
N ARG A 196 -3.35 -4.40 12.28
CA ARG A 196 -3.34 -5.29 11.13
C ARG A 196 -1.92 -5.59 10.60
N VAL A 197 -0.98 -4.66 10.71
CA VAL A 197 0.44 -4.93 10.40
C VAL A 197 0.96 -6.05 11.30
N VAL A 198 0.66 -5.98 12.60
CA VAL A 198 1.11 -6.98 13.57
C VAL A 198 0.38 -8.31 13.36
N THR A 199 -0.95 -8.31 13.33
CA THR A 199 -1.74 -9.55 13.26
C THR A 199 -1.63 -10.24 11.91
N GLU A 200 -1.93 -9.51 10.82
CA GLU A 200 -1.97 -10.10 9.48
C GLU A 200 -0.58 -10.19 8.83
N GLY A 201 0.26 -9.17 9.05
CA GLY A 201 1.60 -9.09 8.47
C GLY A 201 2.61 -9.94 9.23
N LEU A 202 2.94 -9.52 10.45
CA LEU A 202 4.02 -10.13 11.24
C LEU A 202 3.67 -11.55 11.69
N PHE A 203 2.47 -11.77 12.24
CA PHE A 203 2.05 -13.08 12.74
C PHE A 203 1.31 -13.94 11.73
N GLY A 204 0.93 -13.40 10.57
CA GLY A 204 0.24 -14.15 9.51
C GLY A 204 -1.19 -14.57 9.87
N ILE A 205 -1.79 -14.01 10.92
CA ILE A 205 -3.15 -14.32 11.35
C ILE A 205 -4.12 -13.58 10.44
N ARG A 206 -4.80 -14.32 9.57
CA ARG A 206 -5.77 -13.76 8.61
C ARG A 206 -7.14 -14.40 8.79
N PRO A 207 -8.24 -13.62 8.66
CA PRO A 207 -9.59 -14.15 8.67
C PRO A 207 -9.89 -15.02 7.45
#